data_07cfe255db0a58d3931c7cec73d8099e
#
_entry.id   07cfe255db0a58d3931c7cec73d8099e
#
_cell.length_a   1.000
_cell.length_b   1.000
_cell.length_c   1.000
_cell.angle_alpha   90.00
_cell.angle_beta   90.00
_cell.angle_gamma   90.00
#
_symmetry.space_group_name_H-M   'P 1'
#
loop_
_entity.id
_entity.type
_entity.pdbx_description
1 polymer ?
#
loop_
_entity_poly.entity_id
_entity_poly.type
_entity_poly.pdbx_seq_one_letter_code
_entity_poly.pdbx_strand_id
1 'polypeptide(L)'
;MIASYQQAFLAYLEESLTERVPSTLYEPANYILGLGGKRIRPVLALLAADAVGGEFKSALPAALAVEVFHNFSLVHDDIMDEAPLRRGKPTVHEKWNANTGILSGDVMLVMAYECLNDYPPALFAELTQLLSKTAREVCEGQQYDMDFPLQENVSQEEYLKMIRMKTAVLLGCSLQMGAMIGGLSRSESEPFYAFGIQLGLAFQLQDDYLDAFGDPATFGKQVGGDIIENKKTLLYLLALEKGDEAQRSKLMDLFTTTPEDSTEKIEK
;
A
#
# COMPACT_ATOMS: atom_id res chain seq x y z
N MET A 1 7.51 3.47 -22.89
CA MET A 1 6.60 4.42 -22.20
C MET A 1 6.61 4.22 -20.67
N ILE A 2 6.09 3.12 -20.08
CA ILE A 2 6.10 2.92 -18.61
C ILE A 2 7.51 3.00 -18.02
N ALA A 3 8.49 2.36 -18.66
CA ALA A 3 9.87 2.38 -18.21
C ALA A 3 10.50 3.79 -18.14
N SER A 4 10.09 4.72 -19.02
CA SER A 4 10.60 6.10 -18.98
C SER A 4 10.09 6.88 -17.77
N TYR A 5 8.82 6.70 -17.37
CA TYR A 5 8.30 7.29 -16.13
C TYR A 5 8.97 6.71 -14.90
N GLN A 6 9.18 5.40 -14.88
CA GLN A 6 9.88 4.73 -13.77
C GLN A 6 11.32 5.23 -13.64
N GLN A 7 12.05 5.36 -14.74
CA GLN A 7 13.41 5.91 -14.73
C GLN A 7 13.44 7.36 -14.24
N ALA A 8 12.53 8.21 -14.74
CA ALA A 8 12.45 9.61 -14.32
C ALA A 8 12.13 9.72 -12.81
N PHE A 9 11.22 8.89 -12.31
CA PHE A 9 10.90 8.86 -10.90
C PHE A 9 12.08 8.36 -10.04
N LEU A 10 12.78 7.31 -10.46
CA LEU A 10 13.93 6.78 -9.71
C LEU A 10 15.07 7.79 -9.63
N ALA A 11 15.35 8.51 -10.70
CA ALA A 11 16.35 9.59 -10.69
C ALA A 11 15.94 10.71 -9.71
N TYR A 12 14.66 11.13 -9.75
CA TYR A 12 14.13 12.14 -8.84
C TYR A 12 14.14 11.70 -7.38
N LEU A 13 13.80 10.43 -7.12
CA LEU A 13 13.88 9.84 -5.78
C LEU A 13 15.31 9.86 -5.26
N GLU A 14 16.29 9.43 -6.06
CA GLU A 14 17.72 9.40 -5.69
C GLU A 14 18.23 10.79 -5.33
N GLU A 15 17.88 11.82 -6.11
CA GLU A 15 18.21 13.22 -5.82
C GLU A 15 17.54 13.74 -4.53
N SER A 16 16.39 13.17 -4.15
CA SER A 16 15.61 13.55 -2.96
C SER A 16 16.09 12.87 -1.67
N LEU A 17 16.82 11.75 -1.78
CA LEU A 17 17.41 11.03 -0.65
C LEU A 17 18.68 11.76 -0.15
N THR A 18 18.46 12.83 0.59
CA THR A 18 19.55 13.65 1.14
C THR A 18 19.90 13.26 2.58
N GLU A 19 21.15 13.46 2.95
CA GLU A 19 21.57 13.35 4.36
C GLU A 19 20.92 14.46 5.17
N ARG A 20 20.18 14.07 6.23
CA ARG A 20 19.53 14.98 7.18
C ARG A 20 19.91 14.61 8.60
N VAL A 21 19.81 15.56 9.51
CA VAL A 21 20.09 15.35 10.94
C VAL A 21 18.81 15.47 11.78
N PRO A 22 18.66 14.64 12.80
CA PRO A 22 19.57 13.56 13.24
C PRO A 22 19.55 12.35 12.28
N SER A 23 20.70 11.79 11.95
CA SER A 23 20.83 10.67 11.01
C SER A 23 20.02 9.44 11.45
N THR A 24 19.97 9.18 12.74
CA THR A 24 19.19 8.08 13.33
C THR A 24 17.68 8.12 13.04
N LEU A 25 17.15 9.29 12.64
CA LEU A 25 15.76 9.47 12.21
C LEU A 25 15.59 9.26 10.70
N TYR A 26 16.53 9.78 9.89
CA TYR A 26 16.40 9.82 8.44
C TYR A 26 17.05 8.64 7.71
N GLU A 27 18.11 8.03 8.26
CA GLU A 27 18.69 6.81 7.68
C GLU A 27 17.68 5.67 7.51
N PRO A 28 16.79 5.36 8.49
CA PRO A 28 15.76 4.34 8.32
C PRO A 28 14.74 4.71 7.22
N ALA A 29 14.36 6.00 7.12
CA ALA A 29 13.47 6.49 6.06
C ALA A 29 14.13 6.34 4.68
N ASN A 30 15.39 6.74 4.53
CA ASN A 30 16.15 6.56 3.29
C ASN A 30 16.35 5.08 2.95
N TYR A 31 16.58 4.23 3.96
CA TYR A 31 16.71 2.80 3.79
C TYR A 31 15.45 2.17 3.18
N ILE A 32 14.26 2.39 3.74
CA ILE A 32 13.02 1.80 3.22
C ILE A 32 12.70 2.33 1.82
N LEU A 33 12.91 3.62 1.55
CA LEU A 33 12.73 4.23 0.23
C LEU A 33 13.71 3.64 -0.80
N GLY A 34 14.92 3.28 -0.38
CA GLY A 34 15.96 2.66 -1.21
C GLY A 34 15.79 1.16 -1.48
N LEU A 35 14.88 0.44 -0.79
CA LEU A 35 14.70 -1.01 -0.96
C LEU A 35 14.18 -1.44 -2.34
N GLY A 36 13.90 -0.51 -3.23
CA GLY A 36 13.36 -0.81 -4.56
C GLY A 36 11.84 -1.03 -4.55
N GLY A 37 11.35 -1.80 -5.53
CA GLY A 37 9.94 -2.09 -5.73
C GLY A 37 9.44 -1.69 -7.12
N LYS A 38 8.21 -2.10 -7.46
CA LYS A 38 7.59 -1.85 -8.79
C LYS A 38 7.29 -0.37 -9.05
N ARG A 39 7.24 0.47 -8.02
CA ARG A 39 6.95 1.92 -8.09
C ARG A 39 5.68 2.24 -8.89
N ILE A 40 4.64 1.43 -8.75
CA ILE A 40 3.40 1.56 -9.54
C ILE A 40 2.72 2.90 -9.24
N ARG A 41 2.58 3.28 -7.96
CA ARG A 41 1.88 4.49 -7.53
C ARG A 41 2.49 5.77 -8.11
N PRO A 42 3.80 6.02 -7.97
CA PRO A 42 4.42 7.19 -8.61
C PRO A 42 4.31 7.18 -10.14
N VAL A 43 4.49 6.00 -10.77
CA VAL A 43 4.34 5.88 -12.23
C VAL A 43 2.93 6.22 -12.68
N LEU A 44 1.90 5.83 -11.93
CA LEU A 44 0.50 6.17 -12.22
C LEU A 44 0.24 7.68 -12.13
N ALA A 45 0.86 8.38 -11.17
CA ALA A 45 0.75 9.84 -11.08
C ALA A 45 1.36 10.53 -12.30
N LEU A 46 2.56 10.10 -12.72
CA LEU A 46 3.22 10.65 -13.91
C LEU A 46 2.43 10.35 -15.18
N LEU A 47 1.95 9.13 -15.32
CA LEU A 47 1.14 8.69 -16.47
C LEU A 47 -0.17 9.48 -16.57
N ALA A 48 -0.84 9.75 -15.45
CA ALA A 48 -2.08 10.52 -15.44
C ALA A 48 -1.86 11.97 -15.86
N ALA A 49 -0.76 12.62 -15.42
CA ALA A 49 -0.42 13.97 -15.85
C ALA A 49 -0.17 14.04 -17.36
N ASP A 50 0.57 13.09 -17.92
CA ASP A 50 0.86 13.01 -19.36
C ASP A 50 -0.40 12.71 -20.19
N ALA A 51 -1.26 11.81 -19.70
CA ALA A 51 -2.48 11.38 -20.39
C ALA A 51 -3.48 12.52 -20.60
N VAL A 52 -3.46 13.55 -19.77
CA VAL A 52 -4.31 14.74 -19.91
C VAL A 52 -3.61 15.89 -20.66
N GLY A 53 -2.41 15.64 -21.18
CA GLY A 53 -1.64 16.63 -21.97
C GLY A 53 -0.74 17.54 -21.15
N GLY A 54 -0.56 17.28 -19.86
CA GLY A 54 0.38 18.00 -19.01
C GLY A 54 1.82 17.48 -19.17
N GLU A 55 2.79 18.21 -18.62
CA GLU A 55 4.16 17.76 -18.54
C GLU A 55 4.30 16.78 -17.36
N PHE A 56 4.56 15.50 -17.61
CA PHE A 56 4.62 14.48 -16.55
C PHE A 56 5.67 14.78 -15.45
N LYS A 57 6.76 15.49 -15.80
CA LYS A 57 7.79 15.87 -14.83
C LYS A 57 7.27 16.81 -13.74
N SER A 58 6.26 17.62 -14.05
CA SER A 58 5.63 18.49 -13.04
C SER A 58 4.93 17.69 -11.93
N ALA A 59 4.60 16.43 -12.18
CA ALA A 59 4.00 15.54 -11.19
C ALA A 59 5.03 14.75 -10.34
N LEU A 60 6.35 14.90 -10.59
CA LEU A 60 7.39 14.20 -9.81
C LEU A 60 7.32 14.46 -8.29
N PRO A 61 7.11 15.72 -7.81
CA PRO A 61 6.98 15.95 -6.37
C PRO A 61 5.76 15.24 -5.76
N ALA A 62 4.60 15.26 -6.43
CA ALA A 62 3.41 14.53 -5.96
C ALA A 62 3.58 13.00 -6.05
N ALA A 63 4.27 12.51 -7.08
CA ALA A 63 4.64 11.11 -7.19
C ALA A 63 5.55 10.67 -6.02
N LEU A 64 6.48 11.53 -5.61
CA LEU A 64 7.31 11.32 -4.42
C LEU A 64 6.48 11.37 -3.14
N ALA A 65 5.57 12.34 -3.00
CA ALA A 65 4.66 12.42 -1.86
C ALA A 65 3.90 11.11 -1.63
N VAL A 66 3.31 10.57 -2.69
CA VAL A 66 2.57 9.30 -2.65
C VAL A 66 3.47 8.11 -2.30
N GLU A 67 4.69 8.07 -2.85
CA GLU A 67 5.63 6.97 -2.58
C GLU A 67 6.19 7.04 -1.16
N VAL A 68 6.50 8.23 -0.66
CA VAL A 68 6.93 8.44 0.74
C VAL A 68 5.81 8.06 1.69
N PHE A 69 4.57 8.51 1.44
CA PHE A 69 3.40 8.10 2.22
C PHE A 69 3.20 6.58 2.21
N HIS A 70 3.32 5.94 1.04
CA HIS A 70 3.22 4.48 0.94
C HIS A 70 4.28 3.78 1.79
N ASN A 71 5.54 4.23 1.71
CA ASN A 71 6.60 3.60 2.49
C ASN A 71 6.48 3.90 4.00
N PHE A 72 5.93 5.08 4.40
CA PHE A 72 5.50 5.34 5.77
C PHE A 72 4.52 4.26 6.26
N SER A 73 3.44 4.02 5.50
CA SER A 73 2.44 3.01 5.89
C SER A 73 3.05 1.60 5.97
N LEU A 74 4.02 1.27 5.11
CA LEU A 74 4.72 -0.02 5.16
C LEU A 74 5.60 -0.17 6.41
N VAL A 75 6.28 0.91 6.85
CA VAL A 75 7.11 0.86 8.08
C VAL A 75 6.26 0.58 9.31
N HIS A 76 5.09 1.21 9.41
CA HIS A 76 4.18 1.01 10.53
C HIS A 76 3.45 -0.34 10.44
N ASP A 77 3.06 -0.76 9.24
CA ASP A 77 2.46 -2.07 8.94
C ASP A 77 3.42 -3.20 9.36
N ASP A 78 4.70 -3.12 8.97
CA ASP A 78 5.73 -4.09 9.36
C ASP A 78 5.90 -4.22 10.88
N ILE A 79 5.73 -3.13 11.65
CA ILE A 79 5.79 -3.17 13.12
C ILE A 79 4.56 -3.84 13.69
N MET A 80 3.36 -3.53 13.16
CA MET A 80 2.09 -4.10 13.63
C MET A 80 1.99 -5.59 13.33
N ASP A 81 2.53 -6.03 12.18
CA ASP A 81 2.54 -7.43 11.74
C ASP A 81 3.77 -8.21 12.28
N GLU A 82 4.67 -7.56 13.06
CA GLU A 82 5.95 -8.14 13.50
C GLU A 82 6.75 -8.79 12.35
N ALA A 83 6.65 -8.20 11.15
CA ALA A 83 7.20 -8.76 9.94
C ALA A 83 8.74 -8.67 9.91
N PRO A 84 9.48 -9.80 9.81
CA PRO A 84 10.96 -9.76 9.89
C PRO A 84 11.61 -9.21 8.60
N LEU A 85 10.95 -9.39 7.46
CA LEU A 85 11.52 -9.06 6.15
C LEU A 85 10.53 -8.29 5.28
N ARG A 86 11.05 -7.30 4.54
CA ARG A 86 10.38 -6.62 3.44
C ARG A 86 11.24 -6.61 2.20
N ARG A 87 10.71 -7.12 1.08
CA ARG A 87 11.45 -7.24 -0.19
C ARG A 87 12.77 -8.00 -0.03
N GLY A 88 12.78 -9.02 0.83
CA GLY A 88 13.96 -9.85 1.12
C GLY A 88 15.05 -9.18 1.97
N LYS A 89 14.75 -8.03 2.56
CA LYS A 89 15.65 -7.30 3.47
C LYS A 89 14.99 -7.15 4.85
N PRO A 90 15.76 -7.03 5.95
CA PRO A 90 15.21 -6.77 7.28
C PRO A 90 14.30 -5.54 7.26
N THR A 91 13.17 -5.62 7.97
CA THR A 91 12.29 -4.45 8.19
C THR A 91 12.99 -3.39 9.02
N VAL A 92 12.43 -2.17 9.08
CA VAL A 92 13.08 -1.07 9.83
C VAL A 92 13.18 -1.40 11.32
N HIS A 93 12.12 -1.97 11.91
CA HIS A 93 12.13 -2.32 13.34
C HIS A 93 13.07 -3.46 13.67
N GLU A 94 13.31 -4.40 12.76
CA GLU A 94 14.30 -5.46 12.91
C GLU A 94 15.74 -4.95 12.77
N LYS A 95 15.96 -4.05 11.82
CA LYS A 95 17.31 -3.51 11.56
C LYS A 95 17.77 -2.52 12.61
N TRP A 96 16.85 -1.74 13.20
CA TRP A 96 17.12 -0.77 14.25
C TRP A 96 16.37 -1.14 15.53
N ASN A 97 15.14 -0.71 15.68
CA ASN A 97 14.20 -1.07 16.74
C ASN A 97 12.80 -0.47 16.44
N ALA A 98 11.78 -0.89 17.18
CA ALA A 98 10.41 -0.41 17.00
C ALA A 98 10.26 1.12 17.18
N ASN A 99 10.89 1.71 18.19
CA ASN A 99 10.81 3.17 18.42
C ASN A 99 11.38 3.96 17.25
N THR A 100 12.51 3.50 16.70
CA THR A 100 13.11 4.11 15.50
C THR A 100 12.18 3.97 14.30
N GLY A 101 11.56 2.80 14.12
CA GLY A 101 10.57 2.58 13.06
C GLY A 101 9.37 3.52 13.18
N ILE A 102 8.79 3.67 14.37
CA ILE A 102 7.68 4.58 14.64
C ILE A 102 8.05 6.02 14.27
N LEU A 103 9.13 6.56 14.84
CA LEU A 103 9.54 7.95 14.59
C LEU A 103 9.94 8.20 13.13
N SER A 104 10.61 7.23 12.48
CA SER A 104 10.96 7.35 11.07
C SER A 104 9.73 7.33 10.18
N GLY A 105 8.73 6.51 10.54
CA GLY A 105 7.42 6.55 9.87
C GLY A 105 6.74 7.90 10.05
N ASP A 106 6.67 8.43 11.28
CA ASP A 106 6.03 9.71 11.55
C ASP A 106 6.67 10.86 10.74
N VAL A 107 8.00 10.92 10.69
CA VAL A 107 8.66 11.95 9.89
C VAL A 107 8.43 11.76 8.39
N MET A 108 8.33 10.51 7.90
CA MET A 108 7.98 10.25 6.50
C MET A 108 6.59 10.75 6.16
N LEU A 109 5.61 10.63 7.07
CA LEU A 109 4.28 11.23 6.87
C LEU A 109 4.38 12.73 6.66
N VAL A 110 5.17 13.42 7.49
CA VAL A 110 5.42 14.87 7.33
C VAL A 110 6.12 15.18 6.00
N MET A 111 7.17 14.41 5.66
CA MET A 111 7.90 14.56 4.39
C MET A 111 7.00 14.38 3.16
N ALA A 112 5.98 13.50 3.23
CA ALA A 112 5.03 13.35 2.14
C ALA A 112 4.25 14.64 1.85
N TYR A 113 3.87 15.40 2.89
CA TYR A 113 3.25 16.70 2.72
C TYR A 113 4.25 17.77 2.26
N GLU A 114 5.49 17.75 2.76
CA GLU A 114 6.55 18.67 2.34
C GLU A 114 6.82 18.59 0.82
N CYS A 115 6.72 17.41 0.22
CA CYS A 115 6.87 17.23 -1.22
C CYS A 115 5.87 18.04 -2.07
N LEU A 116 4.76 18.50 -1.48
CA LEU A 116 3.73 19.28 -2.17
C LEU A 116 3.94 20.79 -2.07
N ASN A 117 4.87 21.27 -1.24
CA ASN A 117 5.01 22.70 -0.89
C ASN A 117 5.30 23.63 -2.07
N ASP A 118 5.93 23.13 -3.12
CA ASP A 118 6.33 23.94 -4.28
C ASP A 118 5.21 24.12 -5.32
N TYR A 119 4.04 23.49 -5.13
CA TYR A 119 2.90 23.71 -6.00
C TYR A 119 2.22 25.08 -5.72
N PRO A 120 1.60 25.71 -6.74
CA PRO A 120 0.82 26.93 -6.55
C PRO A 120 -0.22 26.79 -5.41
N PRO A 121 -0.49 27.82 -4.60
CA PRO A 121 -1.29 27.70 -3.39
C PRO A 121 -2.67 27.03 -3.56
N ALA A 122 -3.37 27.30 -4.66
CA ALA A 122 -4.67 26.67 -4.94
C ALA A 122 -4.52 25.17 -5.18
N LEU A 123 -3.55 24.76 -6.02
CA LEU A 123 -3.29 23.34 -6.31
C LEU A 123 -2.74 22.63 -5.08
N PHE A 124 -1.80 23.26 -4.34
CA PHE A 124 -1.29 22.73 -3.07
C PHE A 124 -2.43 22.39 -2.09
N ALA A 125 -3.39 23.30 -1.92
CA ALA A 125 -4.52 23.08 -1.03
C ALA A 125 -5.37 21.87 -1.45
N GLU A 126 -5.64 21.72 -2.75
CA GLU A 126 -6.42 20.58 -3.27
C GLU A 126 -5.66 19.26 -3.16
N LEU A 127 -4.35 19.22 -3.50
CA LEU A 127 -3.51 18.03 -3.37
C LEU A 127 -3.39 17.60 -1.91
N THR A 128 -3.19 18.56 -1.00
CA THR A 128 -3.11 18.32 0.45
C THR A 128 -4.42 17.76 1.01
N GLN A 129 -5.57 18.32 0.60
CA GLN A 129 -6.88 17.79 1.00
C GLN A 129 -7.10 16.36 0.50
N LEU A 130 -6.70 16.06 -0.75
CA LEU A 130 -6.81 14.73 -1.32
C LEU A 130 -5.92 13.74 -0.56
N LEU A 131 -4.66 14.09 -0.30
CA LEU A 131 -3.73 13.26 0.46
C LEU A 131 -4.23 13.02 1.89
N SER A 132 -4.71 14.07 2.59
CA SER A 132 -5.22 13.96 3.95
C SER A 132 -6.44 13.02 4.05
N LYS A 133 -7.38 13.15 3.09
CA LYS A 133 -8.52 12.22 3.00
C LYS A 133 -8.03 10.79 2.80
N THR A 134 -7.12 10.59 1.86
CA THR A 134 -6.55 9.28 1.53
C THR A 134 -5.79 8.69 2.71
N ALA A 135 -4.97 9.49 3.39
CA ALA A 135 -4.20 9.07 4.57
C ALA A 135 -5.12 8.54 5.68
N ARG A 136 -6.20 9.27 5.97
CA ARG A 136 -7.20 8.83 6.94
C ARG A 136 -7.86 7.52 6.51
N GLU A 137 -8.30 7.41 5.24
CA GLU A 137 -8.91 6.19 4.71
C GLU A 137 -7.95 5.00 4.79
N VAL A 138 -6.65 5.18 4.51
CA VAL A 138 -5.63 4.10 4.66
C VAL A 138 -5.51 3.65 6.11
N CYS A 139 -5.44 4.58 7.08
CA CYS A 139 -5.40 4.23 8.50
C CYS A 139 -6.67 3.49 8.95
N GLU A 140 -7.85 3.95 8.50
CA GLU A 140 -9.12 3.27 8.78
C GLU A 140 -9.14 1.86 8.16
N GLY A 141 -8.60 1.69 6.94
CA GLY A 141 -8.47 0.41 6.26
C GLY A 141 -7.53 -0.55 7.00
N GLN A 142 -6.40 -0.04 7.49
CA GLN A 142 -5.47 -0.83 8.30
C GLN A 142 -6.11 -1.27 9.62
N GLN A 143 -6.91 -0.41 10.26
CA GLN A 143 -7.61 -0.80 11.48
C GLN A 143 -8.64 -1.90 11.22
N TYR A 144 -9.40 -1.84 10.12
CA TYR A 144 -10.30 -2.94 9.73
C TYR A 144 -9.54 -4.25 9.51
N ASP A 145 -8.37 -4.20 8.85
CA ASP A 145 -7.54 -5.40 8.60
C ASP A 145 -7.08 -6.05 9.91
N MET A 146 -6.71 -5.25 10.91
CA MET A 146 -6.34 -5.72 12.26
C MET A 146 -7.53 -6.26 13.07
N ASP A 147 -8.74 -5.70 12.88
CA ASP A 147 -9.93 -6.07 13.61
C ASP A 147 -10.57 -7.37 13.07
N PHE A 148 -10.50 -7.62 11.76
CA PHE A 148 -11.19 -8.73 11.11
C PHE A 148 -10.78 -10.13 11.61
N PRO A 149 -9.51 -10.43 11.92
CA PRO A 149 -9.15 -11.71 12.52
C PRO A 149 -9.87 -11.99 13.84
N LEU A 150 -10.20 -10.93 14.60
CA LEU A 150 -10.85 -11.02 15.91
C LEU A 150 -12.39 -11.10 15.84
N GLN A 151 -12.99 -10.82 14.69
CA GLN A 151 -14.45 -10.85 14.50
C GLN A 151 -14.90 -12.26 14.11
N GLU A 152 -16.02 -12.73 14.61
CA GLU A 152 -16.58 -14.04 14.23
C GLU A 152 -17.01 -14.03 12.76
N ASN A 153 -17.71 -12.97 12.35
CA ASN A 153 -18.30 -12.84 11.02
C ASN A 153 -17.78 -11.58 10.34
N VAL A 154 -17.25 -11.75 9.13
CA VAL A 154 -16.88 -10.68 8.20
C VAL A 154 -17.61 -10.95 6.89
N SER A 155 -18.31 -9.96 6.36
CA SER A 155 -18.99 -10.07 5.07
C SER A 155 -18.03 -9.74 3.91
N GLN A 156 -18.39 -10.19 2.70
CA GLN A 156 -17.64 -9.83 1.49
C GLN A 156 -17.63 -8.31 1.26
N GLU A 157 -18.72 -7.61 1.59
CA GLU A 157 -18.80 -6.14 1.46
C GLU A 157 -17.82 -5.43 2.40
N GLU A 158 -17.74 -5.88 3.66
CA GLU A 158 -16.77 -5.36 4.64
C GLU A 158 -15.32 -5.62 4.20
N TYR A 159 -15.03 -6.82 3.69
CA TYR A 159 -13.72 -7.13 3.14
C TYR A 159 -13.36 -6.21 1.95
N LEU A 160 -14.27 -6.06 0.97
CA LEU A 160 -14.06 -5.18 -0.18
C LEU A 160 -13.90 -3.71 0.24
N LYS A 161 -14.61 -3.27 1.28
CA LYS A 161 -14.44 -1.94 1.88
C LYS A 161 -13.05 -1.80 2.49
N MET A 162 -12.59 -2.78 3.25
CA MET A 162 -11.28 -2.76 3.89
C MET A 162 -10.16 -2.67 2.86
N ILE A 163 -10.10 -3.54 1.84
CA ILE A 163 -9.07 -3.50 0.79
C ILE A 163 -9.16 -2.23 -0.08
N ARG A 164 -10.38 -1.71 -0.28
CA ARG A 164 -10.54 -0.40 -0.92
C ARG A 164 -9.84 0.68 -0.11
N MET A 165 -10.03 0.72 1.20
CA MET A 165 -9.46 1.74 2.08
C MET A 165 -7.97 1.53 2.32
N LYS A 166 -7.52 0.31 2.62
CA LYS A 166 -6.10 0.00 2.87
C LYS A 166 -5.23 0.16 1.63
N THR A 167 -5.72 -0.27 0.46
CA THR A 167 -4.90 -0.40 -0.76
C THR A 167 -5.33 0.52 -1.90
N ALA A 168 -6.62 0.52 -2.28
CA ALA A 168 -7.06 1.12 -3.53
C ALA A 168 -7.11 2.65 -3.50
N VAL A 169 -7.45 3.28 -2.37
CA VAL A 169 -7.57 4.74 -2.26
C VAL A 169 -6.27 5.47 -2.60
N LEU A 170 -5.12 4.87 -2.29
CA LEU A 170 -3.84 5.49 -2.60
C LEU A 170 -3.50 5.42 -4.10
N LEU A 171 -3.95 4.39 -4.83
CA LEU A 171 -3.85 4.36 -6.29
C LEU A 171 -4.79 5.40 -6.92
N GLY A 172 -6.01 5.52 -6.39
CA GLY A 172 -6.93 6.57 -6.79
C GLY A 172 -6.33 7.97 -6.58
N CYS A 173 -5.76 8.21 -5.40
CA CYS A 173 -5.07 9.45 -5.06
C CYS A 173 -3.92 9.75 -6.05
N SER A 174 -3.08 8.76 -6.35
CA SER A 174 -1.96 8.91 -7.29
C SER A 174 -2.41 9.39 -8.66
N LEU A 175 -3.41 8.72 -9.24
CA LEU A 175 -3.94 9.07 -10.56
C LEU A 175 -4.64 10.43 -10.55
N GLN A 176 -5.43 10.73 -9.54
CA GLN A 176 -6.13 12.00 -9.44
C GLN A 176 -5.17 13.17 -9.26
N MET A 177 -4.14 13.04 -8.40
CA MET A 177 -3.10 14.06 -8.25
C MET A 177 -2.39 14.34 -9.58
N GLY A 178 -1.99 13.28 -10.29
CA GLY A 178 -1.38 13.42 -11.61
C GLY A 178 -2.26 14.17 -12.60
N ALA A 179 -3.53 13.80 -12.70
CA ALA A 179 -4.50 14.45 -13.59
C ALA A 179 -4.72 15.93 -13.26
N MET A 180 -4.80 16.27 -11.95
CA MET A 180 -4.94 17.65 -11.48
C MET A 180 -3.69 18.48 -11.82
N ILE A 181 -2.50 17.93 -11.63
CA ILE A 181 -1.24 18.59 -11.97
C ILE A 181 -1.11 18.75 -13.49
N GLY A 182 -1.64 17.80 -14.25
CA GLY A 182 -1.72 17.88 -15.72
C GLY A 182 -2.71 18.93 -16.25
N GLY A 183 -3.50 19.58 -15.36
CA GLY A 183 -4.35 20.71 -15.71
C GLY A 183 -5.85 20.50 -15.55
N LEU A 184 -6.31 19.31 -15.12
CA LEU A 184 -7.72 19.08 -14.83
C LEU A 184 -8.11 19.68 -13.47
N SER A 185 -9.34 20.18 -13.36
CA SER A 185 -9.94 20.50 -12.07
C SER A 185 -10.19 19.23 -11.24
N ARG A 186 -10.46 19.40 -9.97
CA ARG A 186 -10.78 18.28 -9.07
C ARG A 186 -11.96 17.46 -9.57
N SER A 187 -13.02 18.09 -10.06
CA SER A 187 -14.20 17.40 -10.59
C SER A 187 -13.93 16.65 -11.89
N GLU A 188 -13.13 17.22 -12.78
CA GLU A 188 -12.75 16.57 -14.05
C GLU A 188 -11.79 15.39 -13.83
N SER A 189 -11.05 15.39 -12.72
CA SER A 189 -10.10 14.32 -12.36
C SER A 189 -10.74 13.15 -11.58
N GLU A 190 -12.00 13.25 -11.15
CA GLU A 190 -12.73 12.17 -10.44
C GLU A 190 -12.72 10.81 -11.19
N PRO A 191 -12.85 10.73 -12.53
CA PRO A 191 -12.75 9.46 -13.25
C PRO A 191 -11.39 8.76 -13.08
N PHE A 192 -10.30 9.53 -12.94
CA PHE A 192 -8.97 8.99 -12.67
C PHE A 192 -8.90 8.36 -11.28
N TYR A 193 -9.50 9.03 -10.27
CA TYR A 193 -9.64 8.45 -8.93
C TYR A 193 -10.44 7.16 -8.96
N ALA A 194 -11.60 7.16 -9.61
CA ALA A 194 -12.47 5.99 -9.72
C ALA A 194 -11.78 4.81 -10.42
N PHE A 195 -11.04 5.09 -11.51
CA PHE A 195 -10.23 4.07 -12.18
C PHE A 195 -9.16 3.50 -11.25
N GLY A 196 -8.46 4.35 -10.49
CA GLY A 196 -7.45 3.92 -9.52
C GLY A 196 -8.03 3.04 -8.41
N ILE A 197 -9.25 3.31 -7.96
CA ILE A 197 -9.97 2.46 -7.01
C ILE A 197 -10.20 1.06 -7.62
N GLN A 198 -10.72 0.97 -8.84
CA GLN A 198 -10.97 -0.34 -9.48
C GLN A 198 -9.67 -1.11 -9.73
N LEU A 199 -8.62 -0.41 -10.17
CA LEU A 199 -7.30 -1.01 -10.35
C LEU A 199 -6.75 -1.54 -9.04
N GLY A 200 -6.90 -0.79 -7.94
CA GLY A 200 -6.42 -1.19 -6.62
C GLY A 200 -7.17 -2.39 -6.04
N LEU A 201 -8.48 -2.45 -6.21
CA LEU A 201 -9.29 -3.61 -5.84
C LEU A 201 -8.87 -4.85 -6.63
N ALA A 202 -8.75 -4.73 -7.96
CA ALA A 202 -8.30 -5.85 -8.80
C ALA A 202 -6.89 -6.33 -8.44
N PHE A 203 -5.99 -5.39 -8.11
CA PHE A 203 -4.63 -5.71 -7.68
C PHE A 203 -4.62 -6.49 -6.37
N GLN A 204 -5.41 -6.07 -5.36
CA GLN A 204 -5.46 -6.77 -4.07
C GLN A 204 -6.08 -8.16 -4.20
N LEU A 205 -7.20 -8.28 -4.93
CA LEU A 205 -7.82 -9.58 -5.19
C LEU A 205 -6.88 -10.55 -5.92
N GLN A 206 -6.04 -10.02 -6.83
CA GLN A 206 -5.01 -10.82 -7.48
C GLN A 206 -3.88 -11.21 -6.52
N ASP A 207 -3.48 -10.32 -5.61
CA ASP A 207 -2.44 -10.60 -4.59
C ASP A 207 -2.92 -11.72 -3.66
N ASP A 208 -4.15 -11.65 -3.14
CA ASP A 208 -4.77 -12.69 -2.32
C ASP A 208 -4.84 -14.04 -3.05
N TYR A 209 -5.22 -14.02 -4.33
CA TYR A 209 -5.26 -15.24 -5.14
C TYR A 209 -3.86 -15.85 -5.31
N LEU A 210 -2.85 -15.02 -5.56
CA LEU A 210 -1.47 -15.48 -5.74
C LEU A 210 -0.83 -15.90 -4.41
N ASP A 211 -1.26 -15.33 -3.28
CA ASP A 211 -0.83 -15.79 -1.96
C ASP A 211 -1.31 -17.23 -1.71
N ALA A 212 -2.54 -17.56 -2.08
CA ALA A 212 -3.10 -18.90 -1.88
C ALA A 212 -2.64 -19.93 -2.93
N PHE A 213 -2.52 -19.52 -4.21
CA PHE A 213 -2.38 -20.42 -5.36
C PHE A 213 -1.19 -20.09 -6.27
N GLY A 214 -0.38 -19.10 -5.94
CA GLY A 214 0.76 -18.69 -6.74
C GLY A 214 1.90 -19.71 -6.72
N ASP A 215 2.73 -19.68 -7.76
CA ASP A 215 3.98 -20.42 -7.77
C ASP A 215 5.04 -19.64 -6.96
N PRO A 216 5.60 -20.23 -5.89
CA PRO A 216 6.62 -19.57 -5.05
C PRO A 216 7.81 -19.02 -5.85
N ALA A 217 8.20 -19.68 -6.95
CA ALA A 217 9.32 -19.29 -7.78
C ALA A 217 9.06 -17.99 -8.56
N THR A 218 7.80 -17.72 -8.91
CA THR A 218 7.40 -16.54 -9.69
C THR A 218 6.79 -15.44 -8.82
N PHE A 219 6.11 -15.79 -7.74
CA PHE A 219 5.46 -14.83 -6.85
C PHE A 219 6.45 -14.08 -5.94
N GLY A 220 7.57 -14.74 -5.58
CA GLY A 220 8.65 -14.12 -4.80
C GLY A 220 8.33 -13.86 -3.32
N LYS A 221 7.22 -14.42 -2.82
CA LYS A 221 6.80 -14.45 -1.41
C LYS A 221 6.52 -15.89 -1.00
N GLN A 222 6.42 -16.13 0.31
CA GLN A 222 5.90 -17.38 0.84
C GLN A 222 4.42 -17.50 0.45
N VAL A 223 4.02 -18.62 -0.14
CA VAL A 223 2.62 -18.93 -0.45
C VAL A 223 1.89 -19.34 0.82
N GLY A 224 0.63 -18.91 0.98
CA GLY A 224 -0.21 -19.22 2.13
C GLY A 224 0.01 -18.34 3.35
N GLY A 225 0.66 -17.18 3.20
CA GLY A 225 0.85 -16.22 4.28
C GLY A 225 -0.46 -15.77 4.92
N ASP A 226 -1.45 -15.42 4.11
CA ASP A 226 -2.78 -15.02 4.58
C ASP A 226 -3.51 -16.14 5.34
N ILE A 227 -3.30 -17.40 4.92
CA ILE A 227 -3.84 -18.58 5.62
C ILE A 227 -3.20 -18.74 6.99
N ILE A 228 -1.87 -18.60 7.07
CA ILE A 228 -1.12 -18.70 8.32
C ILE A 228 -1.58 -17.64 9.32
N GLU A 229 -1.77 -16.41 8.86
CA GLU A 229 -2.19 -15.26 9.67
C GLU A 229 -3.70 -15.20 9.95
N ASN A 230 -4.47 -16.22 9.54
CA ASN A 230 -5.94 -16.28 9.72
C ASN A 230 -6.68 -15.10 9.03
N LYS A 231 -6.12 -14.53 7.98
CA LYS A 231 -6.75 -13.42 7.26
C LYS A 231 -8.03 -13.88 6.56
N LYS A 232 -9.12 -13.19 6.84
CA LYS A 232 -10.44 -13.46 6.23
C LYS A 232 -10.53 -12.80 4.86
N THR A 233 -9.70 -13.28 3.91
CA THR A 233 -9.70 -12.79 2.53
C THR A 233 -10.98 -13.15 1.78
N LEU A 234 -11.18 -12.59 0.58
CA LEU A 234 -12.34 -12.94 -0.25
C LEU A 234 -12.40 -14.44 -0.55
N LEU A 235 -11.25 -15.11 -0.70
CA LEU A 235 -11.18 -16.55 -0.94
C LEU A 235 -11.76 -17.35 0.23
N TYR A 236 -11.38 -16.99 1.47
CA TYR A 236 -11.93 -17.59 2.69
C TYR A 236 -13.46 -17.38 2.76
N LEU A 237 -13.93 -16.16 2.52
CA LEU A 237 -15.35 -15.81 2.60
C LEU A 237 -16.18 -16.55 1.54
N LEU A 238 -15.66 -16.68 0.30
CA LEU A 238 -16.29 -17.46 -0.76
C LEU A 238 -16.28 -18.96 -0.47
N ALA A 239 -15.23 -19.48 0.15
CA ALA A 239 -15.17 -20.89 0.56
C ALA A 239 -16.21 -21.19 1.64
N LEU A 240 -16.39 -20.30 2.61
CA LEU A 240 -17.47 -20.42 3.60
C LEU A 240 -18.87 -20.36 2.97
N GLU A 241 -19.08 -19.46 2.02
CA GLU A 241 -20.39 -19.32 1.36
C GLU A 241 -20.77 -20.58 0.56
N LYS A 242 -19.82 -21.14 -0.21
CA LYS A 242 -20.04 -22.24 -1.16
C LYS A 242 -19.87 -23.63 -0.57
N GLY A 243 -19.16 -23.77 0.56
CA GLY A 243 -18.91 -25.03 1.23
C GLY A 243 -20.16 -25.66 1.84
N ASP A 244 -20.18 -26.98 1.93
CA ASP A 244 -21.16 -27.70 2.76
C ASP A 244 -20.85 -27.50 4.28
N GLU A 245 -21.74 -28.00 5.15
CA GLU A 245 -21.62 -27.81 6.60
C GLU A 245 -20.30 -28.37 7.17
N ALA A 246 -19.85 -29.52 6.71
CA ALA A 246 -18.60 -30.14 7.15
C ALA A 246 -17.37 -29.35 6.71
N GLN A 247 -17.38 -28.86 5.46
CA GLN A 247 -16.32 -28.01 4.91
C GLN A 247 -16.22 -26.67 5.64
N ARG A 248 -17.37 -26.02 5.92
CA ARG A 248 -17.44 -24.78 6.70
C ARG A 248 -16.87 -24.97 8.10
N SER A 249 -17.31 -26.00 8.83
CA SER A 249 -16.83 -26.27 10.18
C SER A 249 -15.32 -26.49 10.18
N LYS A 250 -14.80 -27.30 9.26
CA LYS A 250 -13.36 -27.55 9.14
C LYS A 250 -12.58 -26.27 8.83
N LEU A 251 -13.07 -25.43 7.91
CA LEU A 251 -12.40 -24.18 7.56
C LEU A 251 -12.39 -23.20 8.74
N MET A 252 -13.52 -23.06 9.45
CA MET A 252 -13.60 -22.21 10.64
C MET A 252 -12.64 -22.68 11.73
N ASP A 253 -12.57 -23.98 12.00
CA ASP A 253 -11.67 -24.55 12.99
C ASP A 253 -10.20 -24.28 12.63
N LEU A 254 -9.81 -24.40 11.37
CA LEU A 254 -8.46 -24.10 10.88
C LEU A 254 -8.08 -22.63 11.07
N PHE A 255 -9.03 -21.71 10.90
CA PHE A 255 -8.80 -20.27 11.02
C PHE A 255 -8.92 -19.73 12.46
N THR A 256 -9.20 -20.58 13.44
CA THR A 256 -9.12 -20.25 14.88
C THR A 256 -7.81 -20.71 15.51
N THR A 257 -7.03 -21.54 14.81
CA THR A 257 -5.79 -22.12 15.31
C THR A 257 -4.57 -21.45 14.67
N THR A 258 -3.53 -21.25 15.47
CA THR A 258 -2.19 -20.90 14.97
C THR A 258 -1.30 -22.12 15.25
N PRO A 259 -1.13 -23.04 14.29
CA PRO A 259 -0.35 -24.24 14.50
C PRO A 259 1.14 -23.94 14.65
N GLU A 260 1.87 -24.76 15.40
CA GLU A 260 3.34 -24.70 15.49
C GLU A 260 4.00 -24.98 14.12
N ASP A 261 3.36 -25.80 13.27
CA ASP A 261 3.75 -26.07 11.89
C ASP A 261 2.74 -25.43 10.92
N SER A 262 3.16 -24.34 10.30
CA SER A 262 2.36 -23.60 9.31
C SER A 262 2.11 -24.40 8.02
N THR A 263 2.98 -25.36 7.67
CA THR A 263 2.86 -26.19 6.47
C THR A 263 1.61 -27.08 6.54
N GLU A 264 1.33 -27.67 7.70
CA GLU A 264 0.16 -28.50 7.91
C GLU A 264 -1.17 -27.76 7.69
N LYS A 265 -1.20 -26.45 8.05
CA LYS A 265 -2.38 -25.62 7.87
C LYS A 265 -2.66 -25.28 6.41
N ILE A 266 -1.62 -25.03 5.61
CA ILE A 266 -1.74 -24.72 4.19
C ILE A 266 -2.19 -25.95 3.40
N GLU A 267 -1.74 -27.16 3.78
CA GLU A 267 -2.07 -28.41 3.07
C GLU A 267 -3.47 -28.96 3.36
N LYS A 268 -4.10 -28.56 4.47
CA LYS A 268 -5.43 -29.03 4.92
C LYS A 268 -6.58 -28.24 4.34
#